data_b6fce9b97ce0e81485ce1f58552b5acc
#
_entry.id   b6fce9b97ce0e81485ce1f58552b5acc
#
_cell.length_a   1.000
_cell.length_b   1.000
_cell.length_c   1.000
_cell.angle_alpha   90.00
_cell.angle_beta   90.00
_cell.angle_gamma   90.00
#
_symmetry.space_group_name_H-M   'P 1'
#
loop_
_entity.id
_entity.type
_entity.pdbx_description
1 polymer ?
#
loop_
_entity_poly.entity_id
_entity_poly.type
_entity_poly.pdbx_seq_one_letter_code
_entity_poly.pdbx_strand_id
1 'polypeptide(L)'
;MANDAALFFGQFMRSPGTTGAVAPSSQRLARVVASPVPERGDPVIVELGPGTGVFTREIQRRLGKRGHHLAIEINPRLAAGLADRHPGAKVIVGDAVNLPRLLANHGLERADVVVSGLPWATFPAALQDRLLTAIRETLTPEGTLTTFAYVHARTLPPAMRFRRRLLEAFEEVVPSRTVWANVPPAFVYHARRPRR
;
A
#
# COMPACT_ATOMS: atom_id res chain seq x y z
N MET A 1 11.72 -7.81 17.92
CA MET A 1 11.17 -8.24 16.62
C MET A 1 10.07 -7.32 16.04
N ALA A 2 9.49 -6.39 16.81
CA ALA A 2 8.49 -5.43 16.30
C ALA A 2 9.08 -4.19 15.61
N ASN A 3 10.40 -4.07 15.52
CA ASN A 3 11.07 -2.82 15.14
C ASN A 3 11.66 -2.83 13.71
N ASP A 4 11.62 -3.96 12.99
CA ASP A 4 12.33 -4.07 11.71
C ASP A 4 11.64 -3.28 10.60
N ALA A 5 10.31 -3.35 10.51
CA ALA A 5 9.55 -2.59 9.50
C ALA A 5 9.70 -1.07 9.71
N ALA A 6 9.68 -0.61 10.96
CA ALA A 6 9.88 0.80 11.32
C ALA A 6 11.29 1.29 10.97
N LEU A 7 12.31 0.47 11.23
CA LEU A 7 13.70 0.79 10.90
C LEU A 7 13.92 0.89 9.38
N PHE A 8 13.42 -0.07 8.62
CA PHE A 8 13.53 -0.08 7.15
C PHE A 8 12.73 1.07 6.51
N PHE A 9 11.52 1.31 6.99
CA PHE A 9 10.71 2.43 6.51
C PHE A 9 11.34 3.79 6.87
N GLY A 10 11.84 3.92 8.11
CA GLY A 10 12.54 5.12 8.56
C GLY A 10 13.82 5.40 7.76
N GLN A 11 14.56 4.35 7.38
CA GLN A 11 15.76 4.46 6.55
C GLN A 11 15.40 4.85 5.11
N PHE A 12 14.32 4.30 4.55
CA PHE A 12 13.77 4.68 3.24
C PHE A 12 13.36 6.15 3.22
N MET A 13 12.69 6.65 4.26
CA MET A 13 12.26 8.05 4.36
C MET A 13 13.42 9.03 4.58
N ARG A 14 14.52 8.59 5.20
CA ARG A 14 15.71 9.43 5.44
C ARG A 14 16.67 9.52 4.25
N SER A 15 16.61 8.55 3.34
CA SER A 15 17.52 8.47 2.20
C SER A 15 16.78 8.16 0.90
N PRO A 16 15.86 9.04 0.46
CA PRO A 16 15.11 8.82 -0.77
C PRO A 16 16.02 8.70 -2.01
N GLY A 17 17.19 9.32 -1.97
CA GLY A 17 18.17 9.28 -3.05
C GLY A 17 18.81 7.92 -3.29
N THR A 18 18.94 7.05 -2.29
CA THR A 18 19.52 5.70 -2.44
C THR A 18 18.53 4.69 -3.03
N THR A 19 17.24 5.02 -3.00
CA THR A 19 16.15 4.19 -3.53
C THR A 19 15.53 4.75 -4.80
N GLY A 20 16.07 5.88 -5.32
CA GLY A 20 15.60 6.50 -6.55
C GLY A 20 14.28 7.27 -6.44
N ALA A 21 13.71 7.43 -5.24
CA ALA A 21 12.49 8.19 -5.02
C ALA A 21 12.83 9.62 -4.56
N VAL A 22 13.02 10.52 -5.52
CA VAL A 22 13.38 11.92 -5.26
C VAL A 22 12.18 12.84 -5.09
N ALA A 23 10.98 12.38 -5.47
CA ALA A 23 9.75 13.17 -5.44
C ALA A 23 8.56 12.37 -4.90
N PRO A 24 7.56 13.03 -4.31
CA PRO A 24 6.29 12.37 -3.99
C PRO A 24 5.67 11.74 -5.24
N SER A 25 4.96 10.63 -5.06
CA SER A 25 4.22 9.97 -6.14
C SER A 25 3.33 10.95 -6.90
N SER A 26 3.31 10.85 -8.23
CA SER A 26 2.50 11.75 -9.04
C SER A 26 1.01 11.47 -8.87
N GLN A 27 0.17 12.48 -9.13
CA GLN A 27 -1.30 12.30 -9.13
C GLN A 27 -1.75 11.26 -10.18
N ARG A 28 -1.02 11.12 -11.30
CA ARG A 28 -1.32 10.10 -12.30
C ARG A 28 -1.05 8.70 -11.75
N LEU A 29 0.05 8.51 -11.01
CA LEU A 29 0.32 7.24 -10.33
C LEU A 29 -0.75 6.95 -9.29
N ALA A 30 -1.15 7.93 -8.48
CA ALA A 30 -2.20 7.77 -7.48
C ALA A 30 -3.54 7.31 -8.09
N ARG A 31 -3.93 7.85 -9.24
CA ARG A 31 -5.15 7.42 -9.95
C ARG A 31 -5.09 5.95 -10.38
N VAL A 32 -3.93 5.49 -10.83
CA VAL A 32 -3.74 4.08 -11.23
C VAL A 32 -3.73 3.18 -10.01
N VAL A 33 -3.02 3.57 -8.95
CA VAL A 33 -2.95 2.79 -7.69
C VAL A 33 -4.34 2.67 -7.05
N ALA A 34 -5.12 3.74 -7.01
CA ALA A 34 -6.45 3.75 -6.41
C ALA A 34 -7.56 3.25 -7.38
N SER A 35 -7.23 2.84 -8.61
CA SER A 35 -8.26 2.45 -9.59
C SER A 35 -9.20 1.33 -9.16
N PRO A 36 -8.81 0.35 -8.30
CA PRO A 36 -9.72 -0.68 -7.82
C PRO A 36 -10.67 -0.22 -6.71
N VAL A 37 -10.48 0.98 -6.14
CA VAL A 37 -11.40 1.51 -5.11
C VAL A 37 -12.80 1.62 -5.69
N PRO A 38 -13.81 0.90 -5.13
CA PRO A 38 -15.17 0.88 -5.67
C PRO A 38 -15.82 2.27 -5.62
N GLU A 39 -16.54 2.61 -6.69
CA GLU A 39 -17.29 3.88 -6.79
C GLU A 39 -18.75 3.74 -6.32
N ARG A 40 -19.11 2.58 -5.75
CA ARG A 40 -20.46 2.27 -5.21
C ARG A 40 -20.34 1.42 -3.94
N GLY A 41 -21.43 1.35 -3.20
CA GLY A 41 -21.51 0.56 -1.97
C GLY A 41 -20.79 1.22 -0.79
N ASP A 42 -20.47 0.40 0.21
CA ASP A 42 -19.82 0.80 1.47
C ASP A 42 -18.47 0.05 1.63
N PRO A 43 -17.49 0.28 0.74
CA PRO A 43 -16.27 -0.51 0.72
C PRO A 43 -15.33 -0.19 1.87
N VAL A 44 -14.56 -1.21 2.29
CA VAL A 44 -13.48 -1.06 3.26
C VAL A 44 -12.15 -0.98 2.53
N ILE A 45 -11.49 0.17 2.62
CA ILE A 45 -10.19 0.43 2.00
C ILE A 45 -9.14 0.57 3.09
N VAL A 46 -8.04 -0.14 2.92
CA VAL A 46 -6.86 -0.01 3.76
C VAL A 46 -5.73 0.59 2.95
N GLU A 47 -5.08 1.62 3.48
CA GLU A 47 -3.87 2.21 2.93
C GLU A 47 -2.69 1.90 3.85
N LEU A 48 -1.62 1.31 3.30
CA LEU A 48 -0.39 0.98 4.01
C LEU A 48 0.73 1.93 3.62
N GLY A 49 1.30 2.63 4.59
CA GLY A 49 2.37 3.59 4.37
C GLY A 49 1.90 4.80 3.54
N PRO A 50 0.89 5.56 3.99
CA PRO A 50 0.33 6.71 3.28
C PRO A 50 1.35 7.84 3.05
N GLY A 51 2.35 7.96 3.92
CA GLY A 51 3.39 8.97 3.83
C GLY A 51 2.84 10.39 3.72
N THR A 52 3.07 11.05 2.57
CA THR A 52 2.61 12.42 2.32
C THR A 52 1.11 12.54 1.99
N GLY A 53 0.39 11.42 1.82
CA GLY A 53 -1.07 11.40 1.59
C GLY A 53 -1.48 11.54 0.13
N VAL A 54 -0.58 11.31 -0.83
CA VAL A 54 -0.94 11.41 -2.26
C VAL A 54 -1.97 10.35 -2.66
N PHE A 55 -1.80 9.12 -2.19
CA PHE A 55 -2.78 8.04 -2.41
C PHE A 55 -4.03 8.26 -1.56
N THR A 56 -3.88 8.69 -0.30
CA THR A 56 -4.98 9.04 0.61
C THR A 56 -5.98 9.98 -0.06
N ARG A 57 -5.49 11.06 -0.68
CA ARG A 57 -6.33 12.03 -1.40
C ARG A 57 -7.14 11.38 -2.53
N GLU A 58 -6.50 10.54 -3.33
CA GLU A 58 -7.17 9.89 -4.46
C GLU A 58 -8.19 8.83 -4.00
N ILE A 59 -7.87 8.07 -2.94
CA ILE A 59 -8.81 7.14 -2.31
C ILE A 59 -10.03 7.90 -1.81
N GLN A 60 -9.86 9.00 -1.07
CA GLN A 60 -10.95 9.83 -0.56
C GLN A 60 -11.80 10.42 -1.68
N ARG A 61 -11.17 10.87 -2.77
CA ARG A 61 -11.88 11.37 -3.95
C ARG A 61 -12.80 10.30 -4.55
N ARG A 62 -12.35 9.05 -4.65
CA ARG A 62 -13.14 7.93 -5.18
C ARG A 62 -14.23 7.49 -4.23
N LEU A 63 -13.97 7.43 -2.95
CA LEU A 63 -14.95 7.07 -1.93
C LEU A 63 -16.09 8.09 -1.84
N GLY A 64 -15.82 9.38 -2.01
CA GLY A 64 -16.86 10.41 -1.97
C GLY A 64 -17.68 10.38 -0.67
N LYS A 65 -17.04 10.15 0.48
CA LYS A 65 -17.63 9.99 1.82
C LYS A 65 -18.35 8.66 2.07
N ARG A 66 -18.22 7.67 1.18
CA ARG A 66 -18.76 6.32 1.37
C ARG A 66 -17.71 5.41 1.97
N GLY A 67 -18.14 4.34 2.60
CA GLY A 67 -17.28 3.28 3.09
C GLY A 67 -16.31 3.71 4.17
N HIS A 68 -15.32 2.87 4.37
CA HIS A 68 -14.29 3.04 5.39
C HIS A 68 -12.91 3.19 4.74
N HIS A 69 -12.14 4.17 5.19
CA HIS A 69 -10.74 4.32 4.81
C HIS A 69 -9.85 4.32 6.05
N LEU A 70 -9.08 3.24 6.24
CA LEU A 70 -8.08 3.10 7.28
C LEU A 70 -6.70 3.31 6.68
N ALA A 71 -5.96 4.30 7.18
CA ALA A 71 -4.59 4.59 6.77
C ALA A 71 -3.62 4.19 7.88
N ILE A 72 -2.83 3.14 7.64
CA ILE A 72 -1.89 2.57 8.61
C ILE A 72 -0.50 3.16 8.37
N GLU A 73 -0.01 3.92 9.34
CA GLU A 73 1.31 4.57 9.28
C GLU A 73 2.12 4.21 10.53
N ILE A 74 3.34 3.75 10.31
CA ILE A 74 4.21 3.33 11.41
C ILE A 74 4.87 4.52 12.13
N ASN A 75 5.01 5.64 11.44
CA ASN A 75 5.61 6.86 11.99
C ASN A 75 4.54 7.78 12.60
N PRO A 76 4.53 7.99 13.95
CA PRO A 76 3.51 8.80 14.60
C PRO A 76 3.46 10.26 14.10
N ARG A 77 4.61 10.85 13.73
CA ARG A 77 4.65 12.23 13.22
C ARG A 77 4.00 12.36 11.85
N LEU A 78 4.26 11.39 10.95
CA LEU A 78 3.61 11.35 9.64
C LEU A 78 2.11 11.08 9.78
N ALA A 79 1.72 10.18 10.69
CA ALA A 79 0.33 9.87 10.97
C ALA A 79 -0.44 11.10 11.46
N ALA A 80 0.10 11.85 12.42
CA ALA A 80 -0.52 13.08 12.92
C ALA A 80 -0.74 14.09 11.79
N GLY A 81 0.31 14.42 11.02
CA GLY A 81 0.17 15.35 9.90
C GLY A 81 -0.73 14.86 8.77
N LEU A 82 -0.91 13.54 8.62
CA LEU A 82 -1.86 12.97 7.66
C LEU A 82 -3.30 13.15 8.16
N ALA A 83 -3.56 12.87 9.43
CA ALA A 83 -4.89 13.02 10.04
C ALA A 83 -5.41 14.46 9.91
N ASP A 84 -4.56 15.44 10.15
CA ASP A 84 -4.90 16.87 10.03
C ASP A 84 -5.29 17.24 8.58
N ARG A 85 -4.57 16.69 7.60
CA ARG A 85 -4.81 17.01 6.17
C ARG A 85 -5.95 16.21 5.53
N HIS A 86 -6.25 15.04 6.09
CA HIS A 86 -7.21 14.08 5.51
C HIS A 86 -8.20 13.56 6.56
N PRO A 87 -9.10 14.42 7.08
CA PRO A 87 -10.04 14.05 8.16
C PRO A 87 -11.05 12.95 7.75
N GLY A 88 -11.19 12.69 6.45
CA GLY A 88 -12.02 11.59 5.94
C GLY A 88 -11.34 10.22 6.03
N ALA A 89 -10.04 10.15 6.34
CA ALA A 89 -9.34 8.89 6.55
C ALA A 89 -9.14 8.64 8.04
N LYS A 90 -9.41 7.42 8.50
CA LYS A 90 -9.07 7.01 9.86
C LYS A 90 -7.60 6.62 9.90
N VAL A 91 -6.76 7.54 10.39
CA VAL A 91 -5.32 7.32 10.48
C VAL A 91 -5.00 6.55 11.76
N ILE A 92 -4.25 5.46 11.62
CA ILE A 92 -3.87 4.56 12.71
C ILE A 92 -2.34 4.47 12.75
N VAL A 93 -1.76 4.77 13.91
CA VAL A 93 -0.35 4.49 14.16
C VAL A 93 -0.19 3.00 14.43
N GLY A 94 0.51 2.30 13.54
CA GLY A 94 0.65 0.84 13.66
C GLY A 94 1.58 0.22 12.64
N ASP A 95 1.96 -1.04 12.92
CA ASP A 95 2.73 -1.86 12.00
C ASP A 95 1.78 -2.70 11.14
N ALA A 96 1.93 -2.62 9.82
CA ALA A 96 1.11 -3.31 8.83
C ALA A 96 1.14 -4.85 8.95
N VAL A 97 2.13 -5.44 9.61
CA VAL A 97 2.16 -6.89 9.92
C VAL A 97 1.04 -7.30 10.89
N ASN A 98 0.45 -6.35 11.63
CA ASN A 98 -0.66 -6.56 12.55
C ASN A 98 -2.01 -6.19 11.94
N LEU A 99 -2.10 -6.08 10.62
CA LEU A 99 -3.26 -5.57 9.90
C LEU A 99 -4.60 -6.23 10.29
N PRO A 100 -4.72 -7.56 10.41
CA PRO A 100 -5.98 -8.18 10.83
C PRO A 100 -6.46 -7.66 12.19
N ARG A 101 -5.57 -7.55 13.17
CA ARG A 101 -5.89 -7.02 14.50
C ARG A 101 -6.25 -5.53 14.46
N LEU A 102 -5.57 -4.75 13.62
CA LEU A 102 -5.86 -3.32 13.48
C LEU A 102 -7.27 -3.11 12.91
N LEU A 103 -7.70 -3.90 11.93
CA LEU A 103 -9.06 -3.85 11.42
C LEU A 103 -10.09 -4.24 12.49
N ALA A 104 -9.88 -5.38 13.16
CA ALA A 104 -10.77 -5.89 14.20
C ALA A 104 -11.00 -4.86 15.32
N ASN A 105 -9.95 -4.14 15.75
CA ASN A 105 -10.06 -3.06 16.75
C ASN A 105 -10.95 -1.89 16.30
N HIS A 106 -11.29 -1.84 15.02
CA HIS A 106 -12.18 -0.82 14.44
C HIS A 106 -13.53 -1.39 13.96
N GLY A 107 -13.86 -2.63 14.39
CA GLY A 107 -15.11 -3.29 14.03
C GLY A 107 -15.19 -3.72 12.58
N LEU A 108 -14.04 -3.89 11.90
CA LEU A 108 -13.96 -4.31 10.52
C LEU A 108 -13.29 -5.68 10.44
N GLU A 109 -13.85 -6.59 9.66
CA GLU A 109 -13.34 -7.96 9.52
C GLU A 109 -12.45 -8.11 8.28
N ARG A 110 -12.85 -7.51 7.17
CA ARG A 110 -12.23 -7.67 5.86
C ARG A 110 -12.12 -6.34 5.14
N ALA A 111 -11.16 -6.27 4.22
CA ALA A 111 -10.98 -5.15 3.32
C ALA A 111 -11.25 -5.56 1.87
N ASP A 112 -11.89 -4.70 1.11
CA ASP A 112 -12.11 -4.89 -0.32
C ASP A 112 -10.87 -4.54 -1.12
N VAL A 113 -10.15 -3.51 -0.68
CA VAL A 113 -8.91 -3.07 -1.34
C VAL A 113 -7.86 -2.71 -0.29
N VAL A 114 -6.66 -3.23 -0.50
CA VAL A 114 -5.44 -2.76 0.18
C VAL A 114 -4.60 -1.98 -0.82
N VAL A 115 -4.37 -0.70 -0.54
CA VAL A 115 -3.47 0.18 -1.30
C VAL A 115 -2.15 0.29 -0.55
N SER A 116 -1.04 -0.13 -1.15
CA SER A 116 0.25 -0.15 -0.49
C SER A 116 1.23 0.85 -1.10
N GLY A 117 1.65 1.84 -0.30
CA GLY A 117 2.77 2.74 -0.57
C GLY A 117 4.12 2.22 -0.06
N LEU A 118 4.18 0.97 0.42
CA LEU A 118 5.36 0.40 1.03
C LEU A 118 6.48 0.12 0.01
N PRO A 119 7.75 0.30 0.38
CA PRO A 119 8.91 0.08 -0.49
C PRO A 119 9.31 -1.41 -0.54
N TRP A 120 8.49 -2.25 -1.11
CA TRP A 120 8.59 -3.71 -1.08
C TRP A 120 9.97 -4.25 -1.47
N ALA A 121 10.58 -3.69 -2.50
CA ALA A 121 11.89 -4.17 -2.98
C ALA A 121 13.02 -3.94 -1.96
N THR A 122 12.85 -3.06 -1.00
CA THR A 122 13.86 -2.78 0.05
C THR A 122 13.70 -3.69 1.28
N PHE A 123 12.57 -4.36 1.41
CA PHE A 123 12.29 -5.19 2.57
C PHE A 123 12.99 -6.56 2.49
N PRO A 124 13.48 -7.07 3.63
CA PRO A 124 13.91 -8.46 3.74
C PRO A 124 12.79 -9.44 3.36
N ALA A 125 13.18 -10.60 2.86
CA ALA A 125 12.24 -11.65 2.45
C ALA A 125 11.20 -11.98 3.51
N ALA A 126 11.64 -12.23 4.74
CA ALA A 126 10.77 -12.58 5.87
C ALA A 126 9.74 -11.47 6.20
N LEU A 127 10.10 -10.20 6.02
CA LEU A 127 9.15 -9.10 6.23
C LEU A 127 8.12 -9.04 5.10
N GLN A 128 8.54 -9.25 3.83
CA GLN A 128 7.61 -9.34 2.70
C GLN A 128 6.59 -10.46 2.93
N ASP A 129 7.03 -11.63 3.38
CA ASP A 129 6.16 -12.78 3.62
C ASP A 129 5.14 -12.49 4.74
N ARG A 130 5.59 -11.92 5.86
CA ARG A 130 4.69 -11.52 6.96
C ARG A 130 3.65 -10.49 6.54
N LEU A 131 4.07 -9.47 5.79
CA LEU A 131 3.16 -8.43 5.28
C LEU A 131 2.16 -9.01 4.28
N LEU A 132 2.59 -9.84 3.34
CA LEU A 132 1.69 -10.49 2.38
C LEU A 132 0.70 -11.43 3.07
N THR A 133 1.13 -12.17 4.10
CA THR A 133 0.24 -13.00 4.92
C THR A 133 -0.83 -12.13 5.60
N ALA A 134 -0.44 -11.07 6.29
CA ALA A 134 -1.37 -10.16 6.97
C ALA A 134 -2.37 -9.52 5.98
N ILE A 135 -1.91 -9.14 4.78
CA ILE A 135 -2.76 -8.58 3.72
C ILE A 135 -3.75 -9.63 3.22
N ARG A 136 -3.30 -10.87 2.95
CA ARG A 136 -4.17 -11.96 2.47
C ARG A 136 -5.25 -12.31 3.48
N GLU A 137 -4.88 -12.41 4.76
CA GLU A 137 -5.82 -12.67 5.86
C GLU A 137 -6.86 -11.56 6.02
N THR A 138 -6.52 -10.34 5.64
CA THR A 138 -7.40 -9.17 5.75
C THR A 138 -8.32 -9.00 4.55
N LEU A 139 -7.89 -9.38 3.35
CA LEU A 139 -8.68 -9.17 2.13
C LEU A 139 -9.93 -10.08 2.09
N THR A 140 -11.00 -9.57 1.49
CA THR A 140 -12.14 -10.39 1.05
C THR A 140 -11.67 -11.41 0.00
N PRO A 141 -12.43 -12.48 -0.29
CA PRO A 141 -12.07 -13.45 -1.35
C PRO A 141 -11.84 -12.80 -2.71
N GLU A 142 -12.62 -11.77 -3.06
CA GLU A 142 -12.49 -11.00 -4.31
C GLU A 142 -11.61 -9.77 -4.15
N GLY A 143 -10.99 -9.60 -2.97
CA GLY A 143 -10.22 -8.42 -2.61
C GLY A 143 -8.98 -8.20 -3.47
N THR A 144 -8.54 -6.95 -3.50
CA THR A 144 -7.42 -6.52 -4.35
C THR A 144 -6.34 -5.84 -3.51
N LEU A 145 -5.08 -6.26 -3.72
CA LEU A 145 -3.90 -5.50 -3.32
C LEU A 145 -3.40 -4.70 -4.51
N THR A 146 -3.16 -3.39 -4.31
CA THR A 146 -2.42 -2.58 -5.27
C THR A 146 -1.14 -2.04 -4.66
N THR A 147 -0.06 -2.07 -5.43
CA THR A 147 1.21 -1.45 -5.07
C THR A 147 1.99 -1.06 -6.32
N PHE A 148 2.90 -0.11 -6.20
CA PHE A 148 3.67 0.35 -7.34
C PHE A 148 5.13 -0.12 -7.28
N ALA A 149 5.77 -0.13 -8.45
CA ALA A 149 7.20 -0.38 -8.60
C ALA A 149 7.79 0.54 -9.67
N TYR A 150 9.07 0.88 -9.54
CA TYR A 150 9.77 1.69 -10.53
C TYR A 150 10.24 0.85 -11.70
N VAL A 151 10.12 1.39 -12.92
CA VAL A 151 10.48 0.69 -14.16
C VAL A 151 11.96 0.31 -14.18
N HIS A 152 12.85 1.22 -13.77
CA HIS A 152 14.29 0.97 -13.75
C HIS A 152 14.72 -0.14 -12.77
N ALA A 153 13.91 -0.40 -11.73
CA ALA A 153 14.19 -1.46 -10.75
C ALA A 153 13.56 -2.82 -11.11
N ARG A 154 12.77 -2.89 -12.20
CA ARG A 154 11.94 -4.07 -12.53
C ARG A 154 12.75 -5.36 -12.68
N THR A 155 13.96 -5.27 -13.21
CA THR A 155 14.86 -6.41 -13.47
C THR A 155 15.81 -6.71 -12.31
N LEU A 156 15.81 -5.88 -11.26
CA LEU A 156 16.66 -6.11 -10.10
C LEU A 156 16.18 -7.32 -9.29
N PRO A 157 17.09 -8.14 -8.75
CA PRO A 157 16.75 -9.35 -8.00
C PRO A 157 15.70 -9.13 -6.87
N PRO A 158 15.76 -8.03 -6.07
CA PRO A 158 14.74 -7.78 -5.05
C PRO A 158 13.33 -7.59 -5.63
N ALA A 159 13.19 -6.85 -6.73
CA ALA A 159 11.90 -6.61 -7.39
C ALA A 159 11.36 -7.89 -8.04
N MET A 160 12.23 -8.71 -8.63
CA MET A 160 11.85 -10.01 -9.20
C MET A 160 11.39 -10.98 -8.10
N ARG A 161 12.06 -11.01 -6.95
CA ARG A 161 11.64 -11.81 -5.79
C ARG A 161 10.26 -11.37 -5.28
N PHE A 162 10.04 -10.07 -5.13
CA PHE A 162 8.74 -9.55 -4.71
C PHE A 162 7.63 -9.92 -5.71
N ARG A 163 7.88 -9.75 -7.01
CA ARG A 163 6.91 -10.15 -8.05
C ARG A 163 6.56 -11.64 -7.95
N ARG A 164 7.54 -12.54 -7.75
CA ARG A 164 7.29 -13.96 -7.56
C ARG A 164 6.38 -14.21 -6.36
N ARG A 165 6.63 -13.57 -5.21
CA ARG A 165 5.78 -13.67 -4.02
C ARG A 165 4.35 -13.20 -4.26
N LEU A 166 4.17 -12.14 -5.04
CA LEU A 166 2.81 -11.71 -5.43
C LEU A 166 2.10 -12.81 -6.23
N LEU A 167 2.78 -13.43 -7.19
CA LEU A 167 2.21 -14.53 -8.00
C LEU A 167 1.90 -15.78 -7.17
N GLU A 168 2.66 -16.04 -6.12
CA GLU A 168 2.41 -17.12 -5.18
C GLU A 168 1.25 -16.79 -4.22
N ALA A 169 1.07 -15.53 -3.87
CA ALA A 169 0.09 -15.06 -2.89
C ALA A 169 -1.30 -14.78 -3.48
N PHE A 170 -1.41 -14.52 -4.77
CA PHE A 170 -2.65 -14.13 -5.45
C PHE A 170 -2.90 -14.96 -6.71
N GLU A 171 -4.17 -15.13 -7.07
CA GLU A 171 -4.53 -15.87 -8.29
C GLU A 171 -4.21 -15.08 -9.56
N GLU A 172 -4.40 -13.76 -9.49
CA GLU A 172 -4.21 -12.84 -10.60
C GLU A 172 -3.29 -11.70 -10.20
N VAL A 173 -2.22 -11.46 -10.97
CA VAL A 173 -1.30 -10.34 -10.79
C VAL A 173 -1.06 -9.66 -12.12
N VAL A 174 -1.67 -8.51 -12.33
CA VAL A 174 -1.62 -7.74 -13.58
C VAL A 174 -0.84 -6.45 -13.37
N PRO A 175 0.24 -6.22 -14.11
CA PRO A 175 0.91 -4.93 -14.12
C PRO A 175 0.12 -3.93 -14.97
N SER A 176 0.02 -2.69 -14.51
CA SER A 176 -0.53 -1.59 -15.31
C SER A 176 0.40 -1.18 -16.44
N ARG A 177 -0.08 -0.29 -17.31
CA ARG A 177 0.81 0.49 -18.19
C ARG A 177 1.73 1.37 -17.35
N THR A 178 2.92 1.67 -17.91
CA THR A 178 3.88 2.59 -17.26
C THR A 178 3.31 3.99 -17.15
N VAL A 179 3.41 4.56 -15.95
CA VAL A 179 3.08 5.96 -15.68
C VAL A 179 4.34 6.80 -15.85
N TRP A 180 4.55 7.29 -17.07
CA TRP A 180 5.71 8.10 -17.44
C TRP A 180 5.76 9.46 -16.74
N ALA A 181 4.58 9.98 -16.35
CA ALA A 181 4.48 11.24 -15.60
C ALA A 181 4.81 11.10 -14.10
N ASN A 182 5.27 9.95 -13.67
CA ASN A 182 5.91 9.77 -12.36
C ASN A 182 7.42 9.84 -12.52
N VAL A 183 8.11 10.45 -11.56
CA VAL A 183 9.57 10.56 -11.58
C VAL A 183 10.14 9.88 -10.33
N PRO A 184 10.87 8.75 -10.50
CA PRO A 184 11.08 7.98 -11.75
C PRO A 184 9.79 7.32 -12.29
N PRO A 185 9.76 6.92 -13.59
CA PRO A 185 8.63 6.20 -14.16
C PRO A 185 8.29 4.93 -13.37
N ALA A 186 6.98 4.71 -13.15
CA ALA A 186 6.49 3.62 -12.33
C ALA A 186 5.32 2.89 -12.99
N PHE A 187 5.03 1.70 -12.52
CA PHE A 187 3.84 0.93 -12.87
C PHE A 187 3.23 0.35 -11.60
N VAL A 188 1.99 -0.12 -11.69
CA VAL A 188 1.23 -0.64 -10.55
C VAL A 188 0.97 -2.12 -10.76
N TYR A 189 1.20 -2.93 -9.73
CA TYR A 189 0.68 -4.28 -9.65
C TYR A 189 -0.74 -4.23 -9.07
N HIS A 190 -1.68 -4.87 -9.76
CA HIS A 190 -3.01 -5.20 -9.28
C HIS A 190 -3.03 -6.71 -9.01
N ALA A 191 -3.04 -7.09 -7.74
CA ALA A 191 -3.06 -8.48 -7.31
C ALA A 191 -4.44 -8.79 -6.72
N ARG A 192 -5.15 -9.76 -7.29
CA ARG A 192 -6.55 -10.06 -6.97
C ARG A 192 -6.71 -11.48 -6.51
N ARG A 193 -7.80 -11.70 -5.75
CA ARG A 193 -8.19 -13.00 -5.22
C ARG A 193 -7.03 -13.67 -4.47
N PRO A 194 -6.85 -13.28 -3.19
CA PRO A 194 -5.77 -13.84 -2.36
C PRO A 194 -5.92 -15.36 -2.24
N ARG A 195 -4.85 -16.10 -2.49
CA ARG A 195 -4.81 -17.56 -2.29
C ARG A 195 -4.90 -17.85 -0.79
N ARG A 196 -5.77 -18.74 -0.38
CA ARG A 196 -5.94 -19.16 1.02
C ARG A 196 -5.05 -20.31 1.39
#